data_f3ca54535ce576254db571d1a67f028e
#
_entry.id   f3ca54535ce576254db571d1a67f028e
#
_cell.length_a   1.000
_cell.length_b   1.000
_cell.length_c   1.000
_cell.angle_alpha   90.00
_cell.angle_beta   90.00
_cell.angle_gamma   90.00
#
_symmetry.space_group_name_H-M   'P 1'
#
loop_
_entity.id
_entity.type
_entity.pdbx_description
1 polymer ?
#
loop_
_entity_poly.entity_id
_entity_poly.type
_entity_poly.pdbx_seq_one_letter_code
_entity_poly.pdbx_strand_id
1 'polypeptide(L)'
;MRNKNLLKLLIGLALVICLYFNPYKIIMVVGNSMYPTLKSQQLVLAKKVDKIERGDIVVALNDARETIIKRVAYLPEENYQIVVEPGFSEPKMVQDLNSAELVFFLVDSRCMVVDCKIPKGHYFLLGDNKNNSDDSRRFGSIERKDILYKVIYR
;
A
#
# COMPACT_ATOMS: atom_id res chain seq x y z
N MET A 1 -12.01 -43.05 -31.35
CA MET A 1 -12.07 -41.59 -31.66
C MET A 1 -12.69 -40.74 -30.56
N ARG A 2 -13.62 -41.28 -29.75
CA ARG A 2 -14.37 -40.56 -28.68
C ARG A 2 -13.47 -40.00 -27.53
N ASN A 3 -12.39 -40.66 -27.16
CA ASN A 3 -11.51 -40.25 -26.06
C ASN A 3 -10.68 -38.99 -26.32
N LYS A 4 -10.29 -38.72 -27.58
CA LYS A 4 -9.49 -37.53 -27.88
C LYS A 4 -10.26 -36.21 -27.74
N ASN A 5 -11.55 -36.22 -28.07
CA ASN A 5 -12.40 -35.04 -27.93
C ASN A 5 -12.76 -34.78 -26.47
N LEU A 6 -13.01 -35.83 -25.69
CA LEU A 6 -13.22 -35.73 -24.25
C LEU A 6 -11.97 -35.17 -23.55
N LEU A 7 -10.77 -35.66 -23.92
CA LEU A 7 -9.52 -35.14 -23.37
C LEU A 7 -9.31 -33.66 -23.69
N LYS A 8 -9.57 -33.23 -24.92
CA LYS A 8 -9.50 -31.79 -25.29
C LYS A 8 -10.48 -30.94 -24.49
N LEU A 9 -11.71 -31.43 -24.28
CA LEU A 9 -12.71 -30.75 -23.46
C LEU A 9 -12.24 -30.61 -22.01
N LEU A 10 -11.70 -31.67 -21.42
CA LEU A 10 -11.19 -31.66 -20.04
C LEU A 10 -9.99 -30.71 -19.88
N ILE A 11 -9.07 -30.67 -20.85
CA ILE A 11 -7.94 -29.74 -20.85
C ILE A 11 -8.45 -28.30 -20.97
N GLY A 12 -9.41 -28.04 -21.86
CA GLY A 12 -10.03 -26.72 -22.01
C GLY A 12 -10.72 -26.25 -20.71
N LEU A 13 -11.46 -27.14 -20.07
CA LEU A 13 -12.12 -26.84 -18.79
C LEU A 13 -11.09 -26.58 -17.68
N ALA A 14 -10.03 -27.38 -17.60
CA ALA A 14 -8.96 -27.19 -16.63
C ALA A 14 -8.22 -25.86 -16.84
N LEU A 15 -7.98 -25.44 -18.08
CA LEU A 15 -7.40 -24.14 -18.41
C LEU A 15 -8.32 -22.98 -17.97
N VAL A 16 -9.61 -23.08 -18.24
CA VAL A 16 -10.59 -22.07 -17.82
C VAL A 16 -10.64 -21.95 -16.29
N ILE A 17 -10.65 -23.08 -15.59
CA ILE A 17 -10.61 -23.11 -14.12
C ILE A 17 -9.31 -22.48 -13.60
N CYS A 18 -8.17 -22.83 -14.19
CA CYS A 18 -6.87 -22.29 -13.82
C CYS A 18 -6.79 -20.76 -14.03
N LEU A 19 -7.34 -20.25 -15.12
CA LEU A 19 -7.41 -18.81 -15.40
C LEU A 19 -8.35 -18.09 -14.44
N TYR A 20 -9.48 -18.72 -14.09
CA TYR A 20 -10.47 -18.12 -13.19
C TYR A 20 -9.98 -18.05 -11.73
N PHE A 21 -9.29 -19.09 -11.26
CA PHE A 21 -8.73 -19.16 -9.91
C PHE A 21 -7.31 -18.63 -9.79
N ASN A 22 -6.79 -17.97 -10.83
CA ASN A 22 -5.42 -17.45 -10.81
C ASN A 22 -5.26 -16.34 -9.74
N PRO A 23 -4.47 -16.56 -8.67
CA PRO A 23 -4.26 -15.56 -7.64
C PRO A 23 -3.30 -14.44 -8.05
N TYR A 24 -2.68 -14.56 -9.22
CA TYR A 24 -1.64 -13.64 -9.69
C TYR A 24 -2.20 -12.62 -10.68
N LYS A 25 -1.67 -11.40 -10.61
CA LYS A 25 -1.93 -10.33 -11.57
C LYS A 25 -0.65 -9.62 -11.97
N ILE A 26 -0.54 -9.26 -13.23
CA ILE A 26 0.45 -8.31 -13.73
C ILE A 26 -0.19 -6.93 -13.66
N ILE A 27 0.49 -6.00 -13.01
CA ILE A 27 -0.01 -4.64 -12.76
C ILE A 27 1.03 -3.65 -13.27
N MET A 28 0.59 -2.66 -14.02
CA MET A 28 1.44 -1.55 -14.46
C MET A 28 1.43 -0.47 -13.39
N VAL A 29 2.60 -0.05 -12.96
CA VAL A 29 2.79 1.05 -12.01
C VAL A 29 2.51 2.37 -12.72
N VAL A 30 1.66 3.21 -12.14
CA VAL A 30 1.37 4.56 -12.63
C VAL A 30 1.78 5.57 -11.58
N GLY A 31 2.53 6.59 -12.01
CA GLY A 31 3.04 7.64 -11.12
C GLY A 31 4.37 7.29 -10.44
N ASN A 32 4.87 8.25 -9.65
CA ASN A 32 6.21 8.21 -9.06
C ASN A 32 6.20 8.06 -7.54
N SER A 33 5.05 7.75 -6.93
CA SER A 33 4.92 7.68 -5.46
C SER A 33 5.75 6.57 -4.82
N MET A 34 6.15 5.56 -5.59
CA MET A 34 6.99 4.44 -5.14
C MET A 34 8.44 4.52 -5.63
N TYR A 35 8.85 5.64 -6.26
CA TYR A 35 10.23 5.86 -6.65
C TYR A 35 11.14 5.99 -5.42
N PRO A 36 12.37 5.45 -5.39
CA PRO A 36 13.05 4.74 -6.49
C PRO A 36 12.73 3.23 -6.58
N THR A 37 11.97 2.68 -5.65
CA THR A 37 11.71 1.22 -5.57
C THR A 37 10.94 0.70 -6.79
N LEU A 38 9.91 1.41 -7.21
CA LEU A 38 9.17 1.14 -8.44
C LEU A 38 9.16 2.39 -9.32
N LYS A 39 9.34 2.19 -10.61
CA LYS A 39 9.31 3.25 -11.62
C LYS A 39 7.95 3.29 -12.31
N SER A 40 7.51 4.48 -12.74
CA SER A 40 6.32 4.60 -13.57
C SER A 40 6.46 3.76 -14.85
N GLN A 41 5.37 3.15 -15.29
CA GLN A 41 5.26 2.21 -16.42
C GLN A 41 5.96 0.84 -16.21
N GLN A 42 6.55 0.59 -15.05
CA GLN A 42 7.08 -0.72 -14.70
C GLN A 42 5.94 -1.73 -14.51
N LEU A 43 6.11 -2.95 -15.02
CA LEU A 43 5.22 -4.06 -14.74
C LEU A 43 5.69 -4.80 -13.49
N VAL A 44 4.77 -5.09 -12.60
CA VAL A 44 5.00 -5.86 -11.39
C VAL A 44 4.07 -7.08 -11.35
N LEU A 45 4.58 -8.17 -10.81
CA LEU A 45 3.77 -9.35 -10.53
C LEU A 45 3.23 -9.24 -9.10
N ALA A 46 1.93 -9.32 -8.95
CA ALA A 46 1.25 -9.26 -7.67
C ALA A 46 0.41 -10.53 -7.45
N LYS A 47 0.32 -10.97 -6.20
CA LYS A 47 -0.49 -12.11 -5.76
C LYS A 47 -1.61 -11.61 -4.86
N LYS A 48 -2.80 -12.23 -4.96
CA LYS A 48 -3.91 -11.99 -4.02
C LYS A 48 -3.40 -12.17 -2.58
N VAL A 49 -3.75 -11.21 -1.72
CA VAL A 49 -3.11 -11.11 -0.41
C VAL A 49 -3.73 -12.10 0.59
N ASP A 50 -2.88 -12.92 1.18
CA ASP A 50 -3.23 -13.82 2.30
C ASP A 50 -2.81 -13.19 3.64
N LYS A 51 -1.51 -12.89 3.76
CA LYS A 51 -0.88 -12.27 4.94
C LYS A 51 -0.18 -10.99 4.55
N ILE A 52 -0.34 -9.96 5.38
CA ILE A 52 0.29 -8.65 5.20
C ILE A 52 1.31 -8.46 6.30
N GLU A 53 2.52 -8.08 5.92
CA GLU A 53 3.63 -7.80 6.82
C GLU A 53 4.16 -6.38 6.60
N ARG A 54 4.82 -5.83 7.61
CA ARG A 54 5.50 -4.54 7.49
C ARG A 54 6.55 -4.60 6.37
N GLY A 55 6.58 -3.57 5.54
CA GLY A 55 7.48 -3.48 4.39
C GLY A 55 6.94 -4.07 3.09
N ASP A 56 5.84 -4.83 3.13
CA ASP A 56 5.19 -5.33 1.92
C ASP A 56 4.75 -4.19 1.01
N ILE A 57 4.95 -4.35 -0.29
CA ILE A 57 4.35 -3.45 -1.28
C ILE A 57 3.00 -4.05 -1.66
N VAL A 58 1.95 -3.28 -1.47
CA VAL A 58 0.57 -3.73 -1.68
C VAL A 58 -0.15 -2.87 -2.70
N VAL A 59 -1.13 -3.47 -3.35
CA VAL A 59 -2.11 -2.81 -4.21
C VAL A 59 -3.41 -2.72 -3.43
N ALA A 60 -3.88 -1.52 -3.21
CA ALA A 60 -5.06 -1.25 -2.40
C ALA A 60 -6.00 -0.26 -3.10
N LEU A 61 -7.20 -0.11 -2.55
CA LEU A 61 -8.15 0.95 -2.89
C LEU A 61 -8.11 2.02 -1.81
N ASN A 62 -7.98 3.29 -2.21
CA ASN A 62 -8.17 4.42 -1.31
C ASN A 62 -9.66 4.72 -1.08
N ASP A 63 -9.98 5.73 -0.26
CA ASP A 63 -11.37 6.14 0.04
C ASP A 63 -12.15 6.56 -1.20
N ALA A 64 -11.48 7.12 -2.21
CA ALA A 64 -12.06 7.44 -3.50
C ALA A 64 -12.25 6.21 -4.43
N ARG A 65 -11.94 5.00 -3.94
CA ARG A 65 -11.97 3.72 -4.69
C ARG A 65 -10.97 3.67 -5.84
N GLU A 66 -9.93 4.50 -5.80
CA GLU A 66 -8.85 4.46 -6.77
C GLU A 66 -7.81 3.42 -6.37
N THR A 67 -7.25 2.74 -7.37
CA THR A 67 -6.19 1.76 -7.15
C THR A 67 -4.86 2.46 -6.89
N ILE A 68 -4.27 2.19 -5.75
CA ILE A 68 -2.97 2.72 -5.32
C ILE A 68 -1.98 1.59 -5.09
N ILE A 69 -0.69 1.90 -5.27
CA ILE A 69 0.42 1.00 -4.88
C ILE A 69 1.24 1.71 -3.82
N LYS A 70 1.36 1.10 -2.65
CA LYS A 70 2.04 1.69 -1.48
C LYS A 70 2.76 0.61 -0.67
N ARG A 71 3.60 1.04 0.25
CA ARG A 71 4.28 0.16 1.22
C ARG A 71 3.55 0.16 2.55
N VAL A 72 3.43 -1.01 3.16
CA VAL A 72 2.91 -1.16 4.52
C VAL A 72 3.94 -0.62 5.51
N ALA A 73 3.63 0.52 6.11
CA ALA A 73 4.48 1.20 7.09
C ALA A 73 4.14 0.76 8.52
N TYR A 74 2.84 0.69 8.83
CA TYR A 74 2.37 0.23 10.15
C TYR A 74 1.28 -0.82 10.00
N LEU A 75 1.31 -1.75 10.95
CA LEU A 75 0.34 -2.84 11.10
C LEU A 75 -0.81 -2.42 12.03
N PRO A 76 -1.91 -3.20 12.07
CA PRO A 76 -3.00 -2.96 13.00
C PRO A 76 -2.51 -2.86 14.44
N GLU A 77 -3.11 -1.95 15.21
CA GLU A 77 -2.88 -1.70 16.63
C GLU A 77 -1.49 -1.13 16.98
N GLU A 78 -0.64 -0.84 15.99
CA GLU A 78 0.63 -0.14 16.22
C GLU A 78 0.43 1.36 16.44
N ASN A 79 1.34 1.94 17.24
CA ASN A 79 1.36 3.36 17.52
C ASN A 79 2.31 4.08 16.54
N TYR A 80 1.97 5.32 16.21
CA TYR A 80 2.81 6.23 15.45
C TYR A 80 2.60 7.66 15.93
N GLN A 81 3.54 8.54 15.65
CA GLN A 81 3.49 9.94 16.06
C GLN A 81 3.47 10.86 14.86
N ILE A 82 2.66 11.89 14.96
CA ILE A 82 2.58 12.97 13.98
C ILE A 82 2.83 14.31 14.65
N VAL A 83 3.39 15.26 13.91
CA VAL A 83 3.46 16.64 14.29
C VAL A 83 2.36 17.41 13.58
N VAL A 84 1.54 18.08 14.34
CA VAL A 84 0.49 18.99 13.85
C VAL A 84 0.97 20.42 14.03
N GLU A 85 1.08 21.15 12.94
CA GLU A 85 1.53 22.54 12.90
C GLU A 85 0.31 23.42 12.58
N PRO A 86 0.00 24.43 13.41
CA PRO A 86 -1.10 25.34 13.15
C PRO A 86 -0.94 26.08 11.82
N GLY A 87 -1.96 26.02 10.97
CA GLY A 87 -1.94 26.64 9.65
C GLY A 87 -1.45 25.76 8.51
N PHE A 88 -0.97 24.54 8.79
CA PHE A 88 -0.67 23.53 7.78
C PHE A 88 -1.79 22.50 7.73
N SER A 89 -2.21 22.15 6.51
CA SER A 89 -3.31 21.20 6.28
C SER A 89 -2.90 19.74 6.41
N GLU A 90 -1.60 19.45 6.40
CA GLU A 90 -1.10 18.06 6.40
C GLU A 90 -0.13 17.83 7.56
N PRO A 91 -0.42 16.86 8.45
CA PRO A 91 0.48 16.50 9.54
C PRO A 91 1.74 15.83 9.00
N LYS A 92 2.88 16.07 9.64
CA LYS A 92 4.15 15.39 9.34
C LYS A 92 4.38 14.24 10.30
N MET A 93 4.90 13.13 9.79
CA MET A 93 5.27 12.01 10.64
C MET A 93 6.60 12.31 11.37
N VAL A 94 6.65 12.09 12.68
CA VAL A 94 7.85 12.37 13.50
C VAL A 94 9.09 11.64 12.94
N GLN A 95 8.94 10.40 12.50
CA GLN A 95 10.04 9.61 11.94
C GLN A 95 10.55 10.10 10.57
N ASP A 96 9.82 10.98 9.90
CA ASP A 96 10.21 11.55 8.61
C ASP A 96 10.98 12.87 8.77
N LEU A 97 11.04 13.40 10.01
CA LEU A 97 11.73 14.63 10.35
C LEU A 97 13.23 14.36 10.58
N ASN A 98 14.06 15.24 10.09
CA ASN A 98 15.47 15.26 10.50
C ASN A 98 15.62 15.88 11.89
N SER A 99 16.83 15.75 12.48
CA SER A 99 17.09 16.23 13.84
C SER A 99 16.84 17.73 14.02
N ALA A 100 17.15 18.54 13.00
CA ALA A 100 16.95 20.00 13.05
C ALA A 100 15.45 20.36 12.98
N GLU A 101 14.69 19.71 12.11
CA GLU A 101 13.25 19.88 12.02
C GLU A 101 12.56 19.44 13.31
N LEU A 102 12.96 18.31 13.88
CA LEU A 102 12.41 17.83 15.15
C LEU A 102 12.66 18.82 16.28
N VAL A 103 13.89 19.34 16.40
CA VAL A 103 14.24 20.38 17.40
C VAL A 103 13.40 21.64 17.17
N PHE A 104 13.23 22.10 15.93
CA PHE A 104 12.40 23.25 15.60
C PHE A 104 10.96 23.05 16.08
N PHE A 105 10.35 21.90 15.80
CA PHE A 105 8.99 21.59 16.23
C PHE A 105 8.85 21.44 17.74
N LEU A 106 9.83 20.89 18.43
CA LEU A 106 9.83 20.76 19.90
C LEU A 106 9.98 22.13 20.61
N VAL A 107 10.64 23.10 19.98
CA VAL A 107 10.84 24.45 20.53
C VAL A 107 9.66 25.37 20.22
N ASP A 108 8.99 25.19 19.07
CA ASP A 108 7.79 25.98 18.74
C ASP A 108 6.59 25.46 19.54
N SER A 109 6.20 26.20 20.57
CA SER A 109 5.07 25.87 21.46
C SER A 109 3.69 25.79 20.76
N ARG A 110 3.62 26.12 19.47
CA ARG A 110 2.40 26.01 18.65
C ARG A 110 2.29 24.64 17.98
N CYS A 111 3.39 23.91 17.87
CA CYS A 111 3.38 22.57 17.31
C CYS A 111 2.98 21.54 18.37
N MET A 112 2.20 20.56 17.99
CA MET A 112 1.77 19.47 18.85
C MET A 112 2.24 18.13 18.28
N VAL A 113 2.85 17.31 19.13
CA VAL A 113 3.11 15.90 18.82
C VAL A 113 1.91 15.10 19.32
N VAL A 114 1.30 14.37 18.40
CA VAL A 114 0.11 13.56 18.70
C VAL A 114 0.43 12.08 18.52
N ASP A 115 0.16 11.31 19.56
CA ASP A 115 0.22 9.85 19.49
C ASP A 115 -1.05 9.32 18.84
N CYS A 116 -0.86 8.56 17.77
CA CYS A 116 -1.94 7.95 17.02
C CYS A 116 -1.80 6.42 17.09
N LYS A 117 -2.93 5.72 17.02
CA LYS A 117 -2.96 4.26 16.96
C LYS A 117 -3.68 3.79 15.71
N ILE A 118 -3.09 2.82 15.03
CA ILE A 118 -3.74 2.18 13.87
C ILE A 118 -4.91 1.33 14.36
N PRO A 119 -6.13 1.52 13.86
CA PRO A 119 -7.28 0.72 14.26
C PRO A 119 -7.07 -0.78 13.94
N LYS A 120 -7.76 -1.63 14.67
CA LYS A 120 -7.76 -3.08 14.39
C LYS A 120 -8.23 -3.35 12.97
N GLY A 121 -7.49 -4.19 12.24
CA GLY A 121 -7.81 -4.53 10.85
C GLY A 121 -7.48 -3.46 9.83
N HIS A 122 -6.82 -2.37 10.23
CA HIS A 122 -6.35 -1.31 9.34
C HIS A 122 -4.83 -1.34 9.20
N TYR A 123 -4.35 -0.79 8.10
CA TYR A 123 -2.93 -0.71 7.74
C TYR A 123 -2.60 0.72 7.32
N PHE A 124 -1.44 1.20 7.71
CA PHE A 124 -0.97 2.51 7.30
C PHE A 124 0.03 2.34 6.15
N LEU A 125 -0.31 2.92 5.02
CA LEU A 125 0.39 2.71 3.77
C LEU A 125 1.12 4.00 3.37
N LEU A 126 2.42 3.90 3.08
CA LEU A 126 3.23 5.03 2.63
C LEU A 126 3.84 4.79 1.26
N GLY A 127 4.00 5.87 0.50
CA GLY A 127 4.83 5.86 -0.69
C GLY A 127 6.31 5.93 -0.34
N ASP A 128 7.15 5.29 -1.13
CA ASP A 128 8.61 5.35 -0.96
C ASP A 128 9.16 6.73 -1.37
N ASN A 129 8.45 7.46 -2.22
CA ASN A 129 8.74 8.85 -2.56
C ASN A 129 7.99 9.80 -1.61
N LYS A 130 8.56 10.05 -0.45
CA LYS A 130 7.91 10.79 0.65
C LYS A 130 7.36 12.16 0.25
N ASN A 131 8.06 12.86 -0.66
CA ASN A 131 7.70 14.22 -1.08
C ASN A 131 6.71 14.25 -2.25
N ASN A 132 6.43 13.09 -2.86
CA ASN A 132 5.54 12.98 -4.02
C ASN A 132 4.67 11.73 -3.90
N SER A 133 3.93 11.64 -2.80
CA SER A 133 3.04 10.51 -2.55
C SER A 133 1.78 10.98 -1.84
N ASP A 134 0.65 10.72 -2.47
CA ASP A 134 -0.66 10.75 -1.81
C ASP A 134 -0.87 9.38 -1.15
N ASP A 135 -0.84 9.35 0.19
CA ASP A 135 -0.84 8.12 0.97
C ASP A 135 -1.53 8.29 2.33
N SER A 136 -1.37 7.34 3.24
CA SER A 136 -2.10 7.33 4.52
C SER A 136 -1.85 8.54 5.41
N ARG A 137 -0.83 9.34 5.15
CA ARG A 137 -0.63 10.63 5.83
C ARG A 137 -1.77 11.60 5.53
N ARG A 138 -2.38 11.46 4.34
CA ARG A 138 -3.44 12.34 3.86
C ARG A 138 -4.83 11.73 4.00
N PHE A 139 -5.03 10.47 3.59
CA PHE A 139 -6.33 9.81 3.59
C PHE A 139 -6.56 8.84 4.76
N GLY A 140 -5.58 8.70 5.68
CA GLY A 140 -5.72 7.79 6.83
C GLY A 140 -5.38 6.34 6.52
N SER A 141 -5.65 5.46 7.48
CA SER A 141 -5.37 4.02 7.37
C SER A 141 -6.40 3.28 6.51
N ILE A 142 -5.95 2.27 5.78
CA ILE A 142 -6.74 1.45 4.85
C ILE A 142 -7.20 0.16 5.55
N GLU A 143 -8.49 -0.19 5.38
CA GLU A 143 -9.01 -1.48 5.87
C GLU A 143 -8.39 -2.66 5.13
N ARG A 144 -8.25 -3.78 5.84
CA ARG A 144 -7.73 -5.04 5.28
C ARG A 144 -8.47 -5.49 4.01
N LYS A 145 -9.79 -5.28 3.94
CA LYS A 145 -10.62 -5.69 2.80
C LYS A 145 -10.29 -4.95 1.52
N ASP A 146 -9.78 -3.72 1.63
CA ASP A 146 -9.42 -2.86 0.50
C ASP A 146 -7.97 -3.09 0.02
N ILE A 147 -7.18 -3.91 0.72
CA ILE A 147 -5.87 -4.37 0.27
C ILE A 147 -6.06 -5.65 -0.57
N LEU A 148 -5.86 -5.51 -1.88
CA LEU A 148 -6.24 -6.53 -2.86
C LEU A 148 -5.11 -7.51 -3.18
N TYR A 149 -3.90 -6.99 -3.42
CA TYR A 149 -2.76 -7.77 -3.87
C TYR A 149 -1.48 -7.34 -3.14
N LYS A 150 -0.52 -8.26 -3.04
CA LYS A 150 0.86 -8.03 -2.61
C LYS A 150 1.79 -8.20 -3.80
N VAL A 151 2.68 -7.24 -4.01
CA VAL A 151 3.73 -7.33 -5.03
C VAL A 151 4.77 -8.36 -4.59
N ILE A 152 5.01 -9.36 -5.44
CA ILE A 152 5.94 -10.45 -5.16
C ILE A 152 7.17 -10.43 -6.06
N TYR A 153 7.10 -9.74 -7.19
CA TYR A 153 8.21 -9.54 -8.11
C TYR A 153 8.16 -8.15 -8.74
N ARG A 154 9.33 -7.50 -8.86
CA ARG A 154 9.53 -6.14 -9.34
C ARG A 154 10.81 -5.98 -10.15
#